data_905b6e70ec9f1dd60b74bcc71209f55f
#
_entry.id   905b6e70ec9f1dd60b74bcc71209f55f
#
_cell.length_a   1.000
_cell.length_b   1.000
_cell.length_c   1.000
_cell.angle_alpha   90.00
_cell.angle_beta   90.00
_cell.angle_gamma   90.00
#
_symmetry.space_group_name_H-M   'P 1'
#
loop_
_entity.id
_entity.type
_entity.pdbx_description
1 polymer ?
#
loop_
_entity_poly.entity_id
_entity_poly.type
_entity_poly.pdbx_seq_one_letter_code
_entity_poly.pdbx_strand_id
1 'polypeptide(L)'
;MKNTKMISLLVPIISVILAFLIGCIIMAALSANPAVALQALWKGAFGSVRNIGTTLSRSTPLIFTGLCACFAYKCGVFNLGGEGQFIMGSVVCTVIATQCGFTGLPAIIICLIAGAVAGGLWAMIPGVLKVYRGQNEMIISIMMNYIATLFMGVLFTNWLRDGSVPQTIAVPDGTRLTRLFGLRATSAFIIAIAVGLIVYYFLFNTSKGFQLRAVGFNMTAAKFNGFAVEKYFLFSFLISGMIAGLGGSAEILGTQFFLINGYAAGYGFDGVSMALIGQLHPIATMLVAIFFAALRVGSTTMQAATGVLSLIHI
;
A
#
# COMPACT_ATOMS: atom_id res chain seq x y z
N MET A 1 31.77 1.93 11.58
CA MET A 1 30.77 2.30 10.54
C MET A 1 30.49 1.22 9.48
N LYS A 2 31.49 0.47 8.98
CA LYS A 2 31.24 -0.60 7.97
C LYS A 2 30.46 -1.78 8.56
N ASN A 3 30.76 -2.20 9.78
CA ASN A 3 30.06 -3.31 10.47
C ASN A 3 28.59 -3.00 10.81
N THR A 4 28.28 -1.76 11.16
CA THR A 4 26.88 -1.38 11.52
C THR A 4 25.95 -1.43 10.31
N LYS A 5 26.41 -1.02 9.11
CA LYS A 5 25.63 -1.13 7.87
C LYS A 5 25.43 -2.58 7.43
N MET A 6 26.43 -3.43 7.64
CA MET A 6 26.33 -4.86 7.34
C MET A 6 25.34 -5.56 8.28
N ILE A 7 25.38 -5.26 9.57
CA ILE A 7 24.44 -5.79 10.56
C ILE A 7 23.00 -5.36 10.24
N SER A 8 22.77 -4.09 9.91
CA SER A 8 21.43 -3.59 9.59
C SER A 8 20.80 -4.24 8.33
N LEU A 9 21.64 -4.73 7.40
CA LEU A 9 21.16 -5.47 6.23
C LEU A 9 20.95 -6.96 6.54
N LEU A 10 21.78 -7.54 7.40
CA LEU A 10 21.71 -8.97 7.76
C LEU A 10 20.51 -9.30 8.66
N VAL A 11 20.15 -8.40 9.58
CA VAL A 11 19.06 -8.64 10.54
C VAL A 11 17.73 -8.98 9.86
N PRO A 12 17.23 -8.22 8.88
CA PRO A 12 15.97 -8.58 8.18
C PRO A 12 16.08 -9.92 7.45
N ILE A 13 17.22 -10.22 6.82
CA ILE A 13 17.43 -11.47 6.08
C ILE A 13 17.39 -12.67 7.04
N ILE A 14 18.12 -12.57 8.16
CA ILE A 14 18.14 -13.62 9.18
C ILE A 14 16.73 -13.83 9.77
N SER A 15 15.99 -12.74 10.03
CA SER A 15 14.62 -12.82 10.54
C SER A 15 13.68 -13.55 9.58
N VAL A 16 13.80 -13.29 8.28
CA VAL A 16 13.02 -14.00 7.25
C VAL A 16 13.40 -15.49 7.21
N ILE A 17 14.69 -15.83 7.25
CA ILE A 17 15.14 -17.23 7.25
C ILE A 17 14.62 -17.95 8.50
N LEU A 18 14.70 -17.33 9.67
CA LEU A 18 14.18 -17.90 10.92
C LEU A 18 12.66 -18.13 10.85
N ALA A 19 11.90 -17.16 10.29
CA ALA A 19 10.47 -17.32 10.10
C ALA A 19 10.13 -18.50 9.19
N PHE A 20 10.88 -18.70 8.08
CA PHE A 20 10.72 -19.86 7.22
C PHE A 20 11.07 -21.18 7.93
N LEU A 21 12.14 -21.19 8.74
CA LEU A 21 12.52 -22.38 9.53
C LEU A 21 11.42 -22.75 10.54
N ILE A 22 10.89 -21.77 11.25
CA ILE A 22 9.78 -21.98 12.21
C ILE A 22 8.56 -22.50 11.46
N GLY A 23 8.22 -21.92 10.31
CA GLY A 23 7.13 -22.40 9.45
C GLY A 23 7.33 -23.84 8.99
N CYS A 24 8.54 -24.24 8.61
CA CYS A 24 8.87 -25.63 8.26
C CYS A 24 8.68 -26.58 9.44
N ILE A 25 9.09 -26.19 10.64
CA ILE A 25 8.90 -27.00 11.86
C ILE A 25 7.41 -27.19 12.15
N ILE A 26 6.61 -26.13 12.06
CA ILE A 26 5.15 -26.19 12.28
C ILE A 26 4.49 -27.10 11.23
N MET A 27 4.86 -26.96 9.94
CA MET A 27 4.33 -27.83 8.87
C MET A 27 4.69 -29.30 9.10
N ALA A 28 5.92 -29.59 9.52
CA ALA A 28 6.33 -30.94 9.86
C ALA A 28 5.53 -31.52 11.05
N ALA A 29 5.28 -30.70 12.07
CA ALA A 29 4.45 -31.09 13.22
C ALA A 29 2.99 -31.39 12.83
N LEU A 30 2.48 -30.74 11.77
CA LEU A 30 1.15 -30.99 11.18
C LEU A 30 1.14 -32.12 10.14
N SER A 31 2.19 -32.93 10.09
CA SER A 31 2.36 -34.04 9.14
C SER A 31 2.38 -33.62 7.67
N ALA A 32 2.60 -32.36 7.38
CA ALA A 32 2.79 -31.85 6.03
C ALA A 32 4.28 -31.85 5.65
N ASN A 33 4.59 -32.22 4.40
CA ASN A 33 5.98 -32.21 3.92
C ASN A 33 6.45 -30.77 3.61
N PRO A 34 7.40 -30.19 4.39
CA PRO A 34 7.84 -28.82 4.19
C PRO A 34 8.49 -28.57 2.81
N ALA A 35 9.18 -29.58 2.25
CA ALA A 35 9.81 -29.45 0.93
C ALA A 35 8.76 -29.31 -0.18
N VAL A 36 7.67 -30.09 -0.12
CA VAL A 36 6.55 -29.97 -1.06
C VAL A 36 5.86 -28.62 -0.90
N ALA A 37 5.68 -28.16 0.34
CA ALA A 37 5.08 -26.86 0.65
C ALA A 37 5.88 -25.70 0.06
N LEU A 38 7.20 -25.66 0.31
CA LEU A 38 8.08 -24.62 -0.22
C LEU A 38 8.17 -24.66 -1.76
N GLN A 39 8.22 -25.85 -2.35
CA GLN A 39 8.20 -26.00 -3.80
C GLN A 39 6.89 -25.47 -4.40
N ALA A 40 5.75 -25.78 -3.78
CA ALA A 40 4.44 -25.31 -4.21
C ALA A 40 4.31 -23.77 -4.06
N LEU A 41 4.83 -23.21 -2.97
CA LEU A 41 4.90 -21.77 -2.75
C LEU A 41 5.69 -21.07 -3.86
N TRP A 42 6.88 -21.58 -4.17
CA TRP A 42 7.72 -21.02 -5.24
C TRP A 42 7.06 -21.13 -6.61
N LYS A 43 6.52 -22.32 -6.94
CA LYS A 43 5.77 -22.54 -8.19
C LYS A 43 4.53 -21.64 -8.28
N GLY A 44 3.82 -21.43 -7.17
CA GLY A 44 2.66 -20.57 -7.10
C GLY A 44 2.98 -19.10 -7.37
N ALA A 45 4.12 -18.61 -6.86
CA ALA A 45 4.54 -17.23 -7.05
C ALA A 45 5.20 -16.96 -8.40
N PHE A 46 6.06 -17.84 -8.89
CA PHE A 46 6.97 -17.62 -10.01
C PHE A 46 6.94 -18.71 -11.10
N GLY A 47 6.21 -19.79 -10.90
CA GLY A 47 6.24 -20.98 -11.77
C GLY A 47 5.64 -20.81 -13.17
N SER A 48 4.98 -19.68 -13.45
CA SER A 48 4.45 -19.36 -14.76
C SER A 48 4.40 -17.86 -14.98
N VAL A 49 4.38 -17.45 -16.25
CA VAL A 49 4.21 -16.03 -16.64
C VAL A 49 2.92 -15.44 -16.03
N ARG A 50 1.85 -16.25 -15.96
CA ARG A 50 0.58 -15.88 -15.34
C ARG A 50 0.74 -15.62 -13.83
N ASN A 51 1.49 -16.45 -13.13
CA ASN A 51 1.73 -16.33 -11.69
C ASN A 51 2.57 -15.09 -11.38
N ILE A 52 3.63 -14.85 -12.15
CA ILE A 52 4.44 -13.64 -12.06
C ILE A 52 3.56 -12.40 -12.25
N GLY A 53 2.72 -12.37 -13.28
CA GLY A 53 1.78 -11.27 -13.51
C GLY A 53 0.81 -11.07 -12.34
N THR A 54 0.32 -12.15 -11.72
CA THR A 54 -0.54 -12.07 -10.53
C THR A 54 0.23 -11.51 -9.32
N THR A 55 1.48 -11.94 -9.12
CA THR A 55 2.35 -11.45 -8.05
C THR A 55 2.60 -9.94 -8.21
N LEU A 56 2.92 -9.47 -9.41
CA LEU A 56 3.13 -8.04 -9.69
C LEU A 56 1.84 -7.23 -9.49
N SER A 57 0.69 -7.75 -9.93
CA SER A 57 -0.60 -7.11 -9.70
C SER A 57 -0.90 -6.98 -8.20
N ARG A 58 -0.70 -8.05 -7.42
CA ARG A 58 -0.95 -8.06 -5.97
C ARG A 58 0.07 -7.24 -5.17
N SER A 59 1.27 -6.99 -5.70
CA SER A 59 2.25 -6.11 -5.06
C SER A 59 1.91 -4.62 -5.20
N THR A 60 1.15 -4.25 -6.21
CA THR A 60 0.84 -2.84 -6.52
C THR A 60 0.22 -2.09 -5.34
N PRO A 61 -0.90 -2.53 -4.71
CA PRO A 61 -1.48 -1.85 -3.55
C PRO A 61 -0.52 -1.82 -2.36
N LEU A 62 0.26 -2.89 -2.13
CA LEU A 62 1.23 -2.96 -1.04
C LEU A 62 2.40 -1.98 -1.23
N ILE A 63 2.82 -1.74 -2.48
CA ILE A 63 3.84 -0.73 -2.80
C ILE A 63 3.32 0.66 -2.44
N PHE A 64 2.11 1.02 -2.86
CA PHE A 64 1.55 2.34 -2.57
C PHE A 64 1.34 2.58 -1.07
N THR A 65 0.75 1.63 -0.36
CA THR A 65 0.52 1.76 1.09
C THR A 65 1.84 1.70 1.87
N GLY A 66 2.81 0.91 1.41
CA GLY A 66 4.16 0.90 1.97
C GLY A 66 4.91 2.22 1.77
N LEU A 67 4.82 2.82 0.58
CA LEU A 67 5.40 4.13 0.32
C LEU A 67 4.71 5.25 1.10
N CYS A 68 3.39 5.16 1.30
CA CYS A 68 2.64 6.05 2.18
C CYS A 68 3.22 6.05 3.59
N ALA A 69 3.34 4.88 4.21
CA ALA A 69 3.91 4.74 5.54
C ALA A 69 5.39 5.16 5.58
N CYS A 70 6.19 4.75 4.59
CA CYS A 70 7.59 5.10 4.47
C CYS A 70 7.79 6.62 4.45
N PHE A 71 7.00 7.36 3.65
CA PHE A 71 7.09 8.81 3.54
C PHE A 71 6.74 9.51 4.86
N ALA A 72 5.63 9.12 5.48
CA ALA A 72 5.17 9.71 6.74
C ALA A 72 6.17 9.48 7.87
N TYR A 73 6.65 8.26 8.04
CA TYR A 73 7.56 7.89 9.13
C TYR A 73 8.94 8.53 8.98
N LYS A 74 9.37 8.86 7.77
CA LYS A 74 10.61 9.65 7.55
C LYS A 74 10.51 11.07 8.09
N CYS A 75 9.32 11.61 8.23
CA CYS A 75 9.05 12.90 8.88
C CYS A 75 8.83 12.78 10.40
N GLY A 76 8.83 11.57 10.95
CA GLY A 76 8.55 11.33 12.37
C GLY A 76 7.06 11.35 12.73
N VAL A 77 6.17 11.28 11.74
CA VAL A 77 4.72 11.14 11.95
C VAL A 77 4.24 9.74 11.60
N PHE A 78 3.44 9.15 12.50
CA PHE A 78 2.92 7.81 12.34
C PHE A 78 1.54 7.82 11.67
N ASN A 79 1.53 7.85 10.33
CA ASN A 79 0.30 7.74 9.55
C ASN A 79 -0.14 6.27 9.44
N LEU A 80 -1.02 5.83 10.34
CA LEU A 80 -1.67 4.51 10.28
C LEU A 80 -2.99 4.54 9.48
N GLY A 81 -3.31 5.69 8.88
CA GLY A 81 -4.52 5.95 8.11
C GLY A 81 -4.44 5.50 6.65
N GLY A 82 -3.38 4.84 6.24
CA GLY A 82 -3.15 4.46 4.84
C GLY A 82 -4.29 3.67 4.22
N GLU A 83 -4.99 2.84 5.01
CA GLU A 83 -6.14 2.07 4.54
C GLU A 83 -7.35 2.96 4.21
N GLY A 84 -7.73 3.84 5.13
CA GLY A 84 -8.82 4.79 4.89
C GLY A 84 -8.54 5.76 3.74
N GLN A 85 -7.30 6.20 3.61
CA GLN A 85 -6.84 7.05 2.51
C GLN A 85 -6.92 6.31 1.16
N PHE A 86 -6.54 5.04 1.14
CA PHE A 86 -6.67 4.14 -0.01
C PHE A 86 -8.14 3.94 -0.40
N ILE A 87 -9.02 3.65 0.58
CA ILE A 87 -10.46 3.49 0.37
C ILE A 87 -11.06 4.77 -0.21
N MET A 88 -10.76 5.95 0.37
CA MET A 88 -11.31 7.21 -0.13
C MET A 88 -10.84 7.55 -1.54
N GLY A 89 -9.58 7.24 -1.87
CA GLY A 89 -9.07 7.33 -3.24
C GLY A 89 -9.85 6.44 -4.21
N SER A 90 -10.11 5.20 -3.81
CA SER A 90 -10.88 4.24 -4.60
C SER A 90 -12.33 4.67 -4.81
N VAL A 91 -12.98 5.18 -3.77
CA VAL A 91 -14.38 5.67 -3.85
C VAL A 91 -14.48 6.82 -4.82
N VAL A 92 -13.65 7.85 -4.68
CA VAL A 92 -13.69 9.04 -5.56
C VAL A 92 -13.35 8.66 -7.00
N CYS A 93 -12.35 7.79 -7.19
CA CYS A 93 -12.01 7.24 -8.51
C CYS A 93 -13.22 6.54 -9.16
N THR A 94 -13.90 5.67 -8.42
CA THR A 94 -15.07 4.93 -8.92
C THR A 94 -16.22 5.87 -9.29
N VAL A 95 -16.52 6.86 -8.42
CA VAL A 95 -17.56 7.86 -8.71
C VAL A 95 -17.26 8.61 -10.00
N ILE A 96 -16.04 9.11 -10.18
CA ILE A 96 -15.68 9.84 -11.39
C ILE A 96 -15.70 8.93 -12.62
N ALA A 97 -15.17 7.73 -12.53
CA ALA A 97 -15.09 6.80 -13.64
C ALA A 97 -16.49 6.34 -14.12
N THR A 98 -17.47 6.24 -13.21
CA THR A 98 -18.82 5.74 -13.54
C THR A 98 -19.83 6.84 -13.82
N GLN A 99 -19.68 8.04 -13.23
CA GLN A 99 -20.69 9.09 -13.30
C GLN A 99 -20.36 10.22 -14.28
N CYS A 100 -19.07 10.48 -14.55
CA CYS A 100 -18.69 11.63 -15.36
C CYS A 100 -18.67 11.39 -16.88
N GLY A 101 -18.89 10.16 -17.34
CA GLY A 101 -18.97 9.83 -18.77
C GLY A 101 -17.68 10.00 -19.57
N PHE A 102 -16.56 10.36 -18.93
CA PHE A 102 -15.26 10.47 -19.59
C PHE A 102 -14.68 9.09 -19.90
N THR A 103 -14.03 8.97 -21.06
CA THR A 103 -13.34 7.75 -21.48
C THR A 103 -11.94 8.05 -22.01
N GLY A 104 -11.11 7.03 -22.11
CA GLY A 104 -9.76 7.14 -22.64
C GLY A 104 -8.73 7.64 -21.61
N LEU A 105 -7.54 7.97 -22.12
CA LEU A 105 -6.40 8.41 -21.30
C LEU A 105 -6.69 9.63 -20.40
N PRO A 106 -7.41 10.68 -20.86
CA PRO A 106 -7.75 11.79 -19.98
C PRO A 106 -8.57 11.37 -18.76
N ALA A 107 -9.54 10.48 -18.95
CA ALA A 107 -10.37 9.96 -17.84
C ALA A 107 -9.52 9.21 -16.81
N ILE A 108 -8.58 8.37 -17.25
CA ILE A 108 -7.65 7.65 -16.37
C ILE A 108 -6.84 8.64 -15.53
N ILE A 109 -6.27 9.68 -16.16
CA ILE A 109 -5.47 10.69 -15.46
C ILE A 109 -6.31 11.46 -14.42
N ILE A 110 -7.51 11.88 -14.80
CA ILE A 110 -8.43 12.59 -13.89
C ILE A 110 -8.78 11.70 -12.69
N CYS A 111 -9.14 10.44 -12.92
CA CYS A 111 -9.45 9.48 -11.87
C CYS A 111 -8.28 9.25 -10.90
N LEU A 112 -7.05 9.09 -11.43
CA LEU A 112 -5.85 8.92 -10.61
C LEU A 112 -5.54 10.16 -9.78
N ILE A 113 -5.60 11.35 -10.36
CA ILE A 113 -5.34 12.62 -9.66
C ILE A 113 -6.42 12.86 -8.60
N ALA A 114 -7.68 12.72 -8.94
CA ALA A 114 -8.78 12.94 -8.00
C ALA A 114 -8.74 11.99 -6.82
N GLY A 115 -8.43 10.71 -7.05
CA GLY A 115 -8.26 9.76 -5.96
C GLY A 115 -7.03 10.04 -5.11
N ALA A 116 -5.92 10.49 -5.70
CA ALA A 116 -4.77 10.96 -4.94
C ALA A 116 -5.14 12.15 -4.05
N VAL A 117 -5.83 13.15 -4.60
CA VAL A 117 -6.29 14.33 -3.84
C VAL A 117 -7.24 13.92 -2.71
N ALA A 118 -8.19 13.02 -2.98
CA ALA A 118 -9.13 12.53 -1.97
C ALA A 118 -8.41 11.83 -0.80
N GLY A 119 -7.45 10.95 -1.09
CA GLY A 119 -6.62 10.31 -0.06
C GLY A 119 -5.79 11.31 0.73
N GLY A 120 -5.22 12.31 0.06
CA GLY A 120 -4.47 13.40 0.69
C GLY A 120 -5.32 14.25 1.62
N LEU A 121 -6.51 14.69 1.17
CA LEU A 121 -7.46 15.45 2.00
C LEU A 121 -7.94 14.63 3.20
N TRP A 122 -8.19 13.35 3.03
CA TRP A 122 -8.55 12.45 4.14
C TRP A 122 -7.43 12.36 5.17
N ALA A 123 -6.18 12.29 4.74
CA ALA A 123 -5.00 12.27 5.60
C ALA A 123 -4.78 13.61 6.33
N MET A 124 -5.25 14.72 5.79
CA MET A 124 -5.13 16.02 6.45
C MET A 124 -5.92 16.09 7.76
N ILE A 125 -6.99 15.31 7.93
CA ILE A 125 -7.79 15.31 9.17
C ILE A 125 -6.92 14.96 10.38
N PRO A 126 -6.28 13.79 10.46
CA PRO A 126 -5.36 13.47 11.57
C PRO A 126 -4.16 14.44 11.61
N GLY A 127 -3.66 14.91 10.48
CA GLY A 127 -2.55 15.86 10.42
C GLY A 127 -2.88 17.21 11.09
N VAL A 128 -4.03 17.77 10.78
CA VAL A 128 -4.50 19.04 11.36
C VAL A 128 -4.77 18.88 12.86
N LEU A 129 -5.43 17.80 13.27
CA LEU A 129 -5.69 17.52 14.69
C LEU A 129 -4.40 17.30 15.49
N LYS A 130 -3.39 16.68 14.89
CA LYS A 130 -2.06 16.55 15.50
C LYS A 130 -1.41 17.90 15.72
N VAL A 131 -1.34 18.74 14.66
CA VAL A 131 -0.59 19.99 14.69
C VAL A 131 -1.28 21.05 15.55
N TYR A 132 -2.59 21.22 15.41
CA TYR A 132 -3.31 22.33 16.07
C TYR A 132 -3.96 21.96 17.40
N ARG A 133 -4.20 20.66 17.65
CA ARG A 133 -4.86 20.20 18.89
C ARG A 133 -3.97 19.27 19.72
N GLY A 134 -2.76 18.93 19.26
CA GLY A 134 -1.85 18.03 19.95
C GLY A 134 -2.37 16.60 20.12
N GLN A 135 -3.35 16.18 19.33
CA GLN A 135 -3.97 14.87 19.44
C GLN A 135 -3.03 13.77 18.94
N ASN A 136 -3.27 12.53 19.42
CA ASN A 136 -2.49 11.38 18.98
C ASN A 136 -2.89 10.97 17.54
N GLU A 137 -1.97 11.18 16.62
CA GLU A 137 -2.18 10.91 15.19
C GLU A 137 -2.44 9.44 14.88
N MET A 138 -1.87 8.51 15.64
CA MET A 138 -2.07 7.07 15.41
C MET A 138 -3.53 6.69 15.67
N ILE A 139 -4.08 7.13 16.82
CA ILE A 139 -5.46 6.83 17.21
C ILE A 139 -6.42 7.42 16.19
N ILE A 140 -6.25 8.71 15.85
CA ILE A 140 -7.13 9.38 14.89
C ILE A 140 -7.04 8.71 13.53
N SER A 141 -5.84 8.39 13.06
CA SER A 141 -5.64 7.73 11.77
C SER A 141 -6.35 6.37 11.69
N ILE A 142 -6.28 5.57 12.77
CA ILE A 142 -7.00 4.29 12.84
C ILE A 142 -8.51 4.51 12.85
N MET A 143 -9.02 5.47 13.63
CA MET A 143 -10.45 5.80 13.62
C MET A 143 -10.92 6.26 12.23
N MET A 144 -10.10 7.04 11.53
CA MET A 144 -10.40 7.48 10.16
C MET A 144 -10.46 6.32 9.16
N ASN A 145 -9.75 5.20 9.39
CA ASN A 145 -9.88 3.99 8.57
C ASN A 145 -11.28 3.38 8.73
N TYR A 146 -11.79 3.25 9.96
CA TYR A 146 -13.14 2.76 10.21
C TYR A 146 -14.20 3.68 9.62
N ILE A 147 -14.04 5.00 9.78
CA ILE A 147 -14.96 5.99 9.21
C ILE A 147 -14.97 5.87 7.68
N ALA A 148 -13.81 5.73 7.03
CA ALA A 148 -13.72 5.56 5.58
C ALA A 148 -14.45 4.28 5.11
N THR A 149 -14.28 3.17 5.83
CA THR A 149 -14.96 1.90 5.52
C THR A 149 -16.47 2.02 5.67
N LEU A 150 -16.95 2.63 6.76
CA LEU A 150 -18.38 2.86 6.98
C LEU A 150 -18.96 3.83 5.94
N PHE A 151 -18.25 4.91 5.63
CA PHE A 151 -18.64 5.89 4.63
C PHE A 151 -18.76 5.25 3.23
N MET A 152 -17.76 4.44 2.84
CA MET A 152 -17.83 3.64 1.62
C MET A 152 -19.07 2.73 1.63
N GLY A 153 -19.36 2.07 2.76
CA GLY A 153 -20.54 1.20 2.90
C GLY A 153 -21.85 1.96 2.69
N VAL A 154 -21.98 3.18 3.23
CA VAL A 154 -23.17 4.04 3.03
C VAL A 154 -23.32 4.47 1.58
N LEU A 155 -22.23 4.91 0.94
CA LEU A 155 -22.25 5.30 -0.49
C LEU A 155 -22.58 4.12 -1.39
N PHE A 156 -21.99 2.97 -1.08
CA PHE A 156 -22.24 1.73 -1.78
C PHE A 156 -23.71 1.31 -1.74
N THR A 157 -24.33 1.34 -0.56
CA THR A 157 -25.73 0.89 -0.38
C THR A 157 -26.73 1.82 -1.04
N ASN A 158 -26.49 3.13 -1.03
CA ASN A 158 -27.48 4.12 -1.44
C ASN A 158 -27.28 4.65 -2.86
N TRP A 159 -26.05 4.79 -3.36
CA TRP A 159 -25.78 5.54 -4.59
C TRP A 159 -25.08 4.75 -5.69
N LEU A 160 -24.17 3.87 -5.31
CA LEU A 160 -23.23 3.26 -6.25
C LEU A 160 -23.56 1.80 -6.57
N ARG A 161 -24.61 1.26 -5.99
CA ARG A 161 -24.97 -0.15 -6.12
C ARG A 161 -25.43 -0.50 -7.53
N ASP A 162 -24.97 -1.62 -8.05
CA ASP A 162 -25.39 -2.21 -9.32
C ASP A 162 -26.60 -3.15 -9.11
N GLY A 163 -27.80 -2.58 -9.12
CA GLY A 163 -29.01 -3.35 -8.93
C GLY A 163 -29.05 -4.14 -7.62
N SER A 164 -29.24 -5.46 -7.69
CA SER A 164 -29.29 -6.36 -6.53
C SER A 164 -27.91 -6.93 -6.14
N VAL A 165 -26.90 -6.76 -6.97
CA VAL A 165 -25.54 -7.31 -6.74
C VAL A 165 -24.82 -6.47 -5.69
N PRO A 166 -24.08 -7.08 -4.73
CA PRO A 166 -23.33 -6.35 -3.70
C PRO A 166 -22.00 -5.79 -4.24
N GLN A 167 -22.07 -5.02 -5.32
CA GLN A 167 -20.95 -4.33 -5.96
C GLN A 167 -21.41 -3.02 -6.60
N THR A 168 -20.49 -2.12 -6.90
CA THR A 168 -20.79 -0.92 -7.69
C THR A 168 -20.87 -1.25 -9.17
N ILE A 169 -21.43 -0.32 -9.95
CA ILE A 169 -21.30 -0.36 -11.42
C ILE A 169 -19.82 -0.46 -11.79
N ALA A 170 -19.51 -1.33 -12.75
CA ALA A 170 -18.14 -1.53 -13.19
C ALA A 170 -17.62 -0.31 -13.95
N VAL A 171 -16.34 -0.01 -13.74
CA VAL A 171 -15.62 1.04 -14.49
C VAL A 171 -15.64 0.71 -15.97
N PRO A 172 -16.02 1.66 -16.86
CA PRO A 172 -16.02 1.47 -18.31
C PRO A 172 -14.69 0.97 -18.84
N ASP A 173 -14.70 0.09 -19.84
CA ASP A 173 -13.49 -0.50 -20.41
C ASP A 173 -12.49 0.57 -20.93
N GLY A 174 -13.02 1.67 -21.49
CA GLY A 174 -12.20 2.80 -21.97
C GLY A 174 -11.48 3.58 -20.86
N THR A 175 -11.78 3.34 -19.58
CA THR A 175 -11.15 4.02 -18.43
C THR A 175 -10.27 3.05 -17.63
N ARG A 176 -10.10 1.81 -18.10
CA ARG A 176 -9.25 0.82 -17.42
C ARG A 176 -7.80 0.97 -17.79
N LEU A 177 -6.93 0.68 -16.83
CA LEU A 177 -5.47 0.63 -17.06
C LEU A 177 -5.13 -0.58 -17.94
N THR A 178 -4.23 -0.37 -18.89
CA THR A 178 -3.81 -1.41 -19.84
C THR A 178 -3.06 -2.54 -19.16
N ARG A 179 -3.26 -3.76 -19.64
CA ARG A 179 -2.49 -4.93 -19.21
C ARG A 179 -1.09 -4.90 -19.81
N LEU A 180 -0.08 -5.24 -19.02
CA LEU A 180 1.30 -5.29 -19.45
C LEU A 180 1.60 -6.62 -20.16
N PHE A 181 2.02 -6.57 -21.42
CA PHE A 181 2.56 -7.71 -22.19
C PHE A 181 1.72 -8.99 -22.10
N GLY A 182 0.38 -8.90 -22.06
CA GLY A 182 -0.48 -10.07 -21.89
C GLY A 182 -0.47 -10.67 -20.48
N LEU A 183 0.27 -10.08 -19.54
CA LEU A 183 0.28 -10.45 -18.13
C LEU A 183 -1.03 -10.06 -17.43
N ARG A 184 -1.27 -10.64 -16.25
CA ARG A 184 -2.30 -10.12 -15.34
C ARG A 184 -1.91 -8.80 -14.66
N ALA A 185 -0.63 -8.44 -14.68
CA ALA A 185 -0.16 -7.14 -14.23
C ALA A 185 -0.65 -6.03 -15.17
N THR A 186 -0.99 -4.88 -14.60
CA THR A 186 -1.44 -3.69 -15.32
C THR A 186 -0.41 -2.56 -15.23
N SER A 187 -0.60 -1.51 -16.02
CA SER A 187 0.24 -0.30 -15.96
C SER A 187 0.23 0.36 -14.55
N ALA A 188 -0.70 -0.01 -13.66
CA ALA A 188 -0.69 0.38 -12.26
C ALA A 188 0.63 0.00 -11.55
N PHE A 189 1.23 -1.14 -11.88
CA PHE A 189 2.51 -1.56 -11.34
C PHE A 189 3.66 -0.61 -11.76
N ILE A 190 3.67 -0.19 -13.03
CA ILE A 190 4.67 0.78 -13.52
C ILE A 190 4.49 2.11 -12.79
N ILE A 191 3.25 2.57 -12.60
CA ILE A 191 2.95 3.80 -11.85
C ILE A 191 3.45 3.66 -10.40
N ALA A 192 3.25 2.52 -9.75
CA ALA A 192 3.72 2.28 -8.39
C ALA A 192 5.26 2.37 -8.29
N ILE A 193 5.98 1.76 -9.23
CA ILE A 193 7.44 1.87 -9.29
C ILE A 193 7.89 3.31 -9.56
N ALA A 194 7.26 4.01 -10.50
CA ALA A 194 7.57 5.41 -10.80
C ALA A 194 7.37 6.31 -9.58
N VAL A 195 6.25 6.15 -8.86
CA VAL A 195 5.98 6.88 -7.60
C VAL A 195 7.04 6.55 -6.55
N GLY A 196 7.45 5.28 -6.41
CA GLY A 196 8.52 4.89 -5.49
C GLY A 196 9.86 5.54 -5.80
N LEU A 197 10.21 5.65 -7.08
CA LEU A 197 11.44 6.34 -7.52
C LEU A 197 11.34 7.86 -7.28
N ILE A 198 10.18 8.47 -7.52
CA ILE A 198 9.93 9.89 -7.22
C ILE A 198 10.05 10.15 -5.71
N VAL A 199 9.45 9.30 -4.87
CA VAL A 199 9.56 9.40 -3.41
C VAL A 199 11.01 9.24 -2.96
N TYR A 200 11.75 8.29 -3.53
CA TYR A 200 13.18 8.12 -3.25
C TYR A 200 13.97 9.38 -3.62
N TYR A 201 13.79 9.88 -4.84
CA TYR A 201 14.49 11.07 -5.30
C TYR A 201 14.15 12.28 -4.42
N PHE A 202 12.87 12.50 -4.12
CA PHE A 202 12.43 13.58 -3.25
C PHE A 202 13.08 13.50 -1.87
N LEU A 203 12.99 12.34 -1.21
CA LEU A 203 13.50 12.18 0.16
C LEU A 203 15.02 12.31 0.26
N PHE A 204 15.77 11.81 -0.72
CA PHE A 204 17.23 11.69 -0.58
C PHE A 204 18.03 12.69 -1.42
N ASN A 205 17.42 13.25 -2.47
CA ASN A 205 18.15 14.12 -3.43
C ASN A 205 17.61 15.56 -3.48
N THR A 206 16.69 15.94 -2.58
CA THR A 206 16.17 17.32 -2.53
C THR A 206 16.37 17.98 -1.17
N SER A 207 16.51 19.32 -1.16
CA SER A 207 16.62 20.10 0.07
C SER A 207 15.38 19.99 0.96
N LYS A 208 14.17 19.90 0.36
CA LYS A 208 12.92 19.73 1.10
C LYS A 208 12.84 18.34 1.73
N GLY A 209 13.29 17.30 1.03
CA GLY A 209 13.39 15.94 1.57
C GLY A 209 14.42 15.84 2.71
N PHE A 210 15.54 16.56 2.61
CA PHE A 210 16.50 16.66 3.71
C PHE A 210 15.85 17.30 4.95
N GLN A 211 15.16 18.45 4.80
CA GLN A 211 14.49 19.13 5.90
C GLN A 211 13.41 18.24 6.55
N LEU A 212 12.61 17.51 5.72
CA LEU A 212 11.61 16.57 6.20
C LEU A 212 12.24 15.47 7.06
N ARG A 213 13.33 14.86 6.61
CA ARG A 213 14.06 13.83 7.38
C ARG A 213 14.71 14.42 8.64
N ALA A 214 15.23 15.65 8.59
CA ALA A 214 15.80 16.33 9.75
C ALA A 214 14.73 16.56 10.83
N VAL A 215 13.52 16.96 10.45
CA VAL A 215 12.36 17.06 11.35
C VAL A 215 12.06 15.70 11.99
N GLY A 216 12.09 14.62 11.21
CA GLY A 216 11.84 13.26 11.71
C GLY A 216 12.91 12.73 12.66
N PHE A 217 14.17 13.15 12.48
CA PHE A 217 15.26 12.75 13.38
C PHE A 217 15.19 13.46 14.73
N ASN A 218 14.98 14.77 14.73
CA ASN A 218 14.89 15.54 15.97
C ASN A 218 14.11 16.83 15.73
N MET A 219 12.86 16.85 16.16
CA MET A 219 11.94 18.00 16.02
C MET A 219 12.48 19.25 16.70
N THR A 220 13.07 19.12 17.89
CA THR A 220 13.58 20.24 18.65
C THR A 220 14.77 20.88 17.94
N ALA A 221 15.74 20.08 17.51
CA ALA A 221 16.89 20.57 16.77
C ALA A 221 16.48 21.19 15.42
N ALA A 222 15.50 20.59 14.71
CA ALA A 222 14.96 21.13 13.47
C ALA A 222 14.32 22.50 13.67
N LYS A 223 13.55 22.67 14.75
CA LYS A 223 12.93 23.96 15.09
C LYS A 223 13.96 25.04 15.42
N PHE A 224 15.02 24.71 16.18
CA PHE A 224 16.11 25.66 16.46
C PHE A 224 16.89 26.04 15.19
N ASN A 225 16.94 25.18 14.19
CA ASN A 225 17.53 25.47 12.88
C ASN A 225 16.55 26.21 11.91
N GLY A 226 15.41 26.67 12.41
CA GLY A 226 14.47 27.48 11.64
C GLY A 226 13.54 26.68 10.71
N PHE A 227 13.49 25.35 10.85
CA PHE A 227 12.55 24.55 10.04
C PHE A 227 11.14 24.62 10.60
N ALA A 228 10.17 24.82 9.72
CA ALA A 228 8.75 24.90 10.09
C ALA A 228 8.17 23.49 10.32
N VAL A 229 8.41 22.90 11.50
CA VAL A 229 8.05 21.52 11.85
C VAL A 229 6.59 21.22 11.56
N GLU A 230 5.67 22.10 11.94
CA GLU A 230 4.24 21.95 11.76
C GLU A 230 3.87 21.83 10.27
N LYS A 231 4.50 22.64 9.40
CA LYS A 231 4.29 22.59 7.94
C LYS A 231 4.79 21.26 7.36
N TYR A 232 5.91 20.73 7.85
CA TYR A 232 6.43 19.43 7.40
C TYR A 232 5.53 18.28 7.84
N PHE A 233 4.93 18.36 9.02
CA PHE A 233 3.95 17.36 9.47
C PHE A 233 2.72 17.35 8.56
N LEU A 234 2.09 18.51 8.32
CA LEU A 234 0.93 18.60 7.42
C LEU A 234 1.28 18.15 6.01
N PHE A 235 2.41 18.61 5.48
CA PHE A 235 2.90 18.18 4.17
C PHE A 235 3.11 16.66 4.10
N SER A 236 3.64 16.07 5.16
CA SER A 236 3.88 14.63 5.24
C SER A 236 2.57 13.83 5.23
N PHE A 237 1.56 14.27 6.00
CA PHE A 237 0.22 13.67 5.95
C PHE A 237 -0.41 13.81 4.57
N LEU A 238 -0.38 15.00 3.98
CA LEU A 238 -0.94 15.25 2.65
C LEU A 238 -0.33 14.32 1.60
N ILE A 239 1.00 14.32 1.46
CA ILE A 239 1.69 13.53 0.42
C ILE A 239 1.55 12.03 0.68
N SER A 240 1.69 11.57 1.93
CA SER A 240 1.49 10.16 2.24
C SER A 240 0.07 9.69 1.92
N GLY A 241 -0.94 10.52 2.22
CA GLY A 241 -2.32 10.24 1.87
C GLY A 241 -2.57 10.25 0.36
N MET A 242 -1.94 11.18 -0.37
CA MET A 242 -2.01 11.21 -1.84
C MET A 242 -1.43 9.92 -2.46
N ILE A 243 -0.33 9.40 -1.92
CA ILE A 243 0.27 8.14 -2.39
C ILE A 243 -0.69 6.97 -2.15
N ALA A 244 -1.30 6.89 -0.96
CA ALA A 244 -2.27 5.83 -0.66
C ALA A 244 -3.53 5.93 -1.53
N GLY A 245 -4.09 7.14 -1.69
CA GLY A 245 -5.28 7.39 -2.54
C GLY A 245 -5.03 7.09 -4.01
N LEU A 246 -3.83 7.43 -4.51
CA LEU A 246 -3.39 7.04 -5.85
C LEU A 246 -3.35 5.52 -6.01
N GLY A 247 -2.86 4.81 -4.97
CA GLY A 247 -2.88 3.35 -4.92
C GLY A 247 -4.28 2.77 -5.01
N GLY A 248 -5.24 3.36 -4.29
CA GLY A 248 -6.64 2.98 -4.35
C GLY A 248 -7.26 3.15 -5.73
N SER A 249 -6.98 4.29 -6.38
CA SER A 249 -7.43 4.53 -7.75
C SER A 249 -6.78 3.57 -8.75
N ALA A 250 -5.48 3.32 -8.61
CA ALA A 250 -4.76 2.40 -9.48
C ALA A 250 -5.26 0.96 -9.35
N GLU A 251 -5.67 0.53 -8.14
CA GLU A 251 -6.26 -0.79 -7.91
C GLU A 251 -7.64 -0.92 -8.58
N ILE A 252 -8.50 0.11 -8.47
CA ILE A 252 -9.82 0.11 -9.12
C ILE A 252 -9.68 0.09 -10.64
N LEU A 253 -8.87 0.97 -11.21
CA LEU A 253 -8.71 1.06 -12.66
C LEU A 253 -7.93 -0.10 -13.28
N GLY A 254 -7.07 -0.76 -12.46
CA GLY A 254 -6.15 -1.79 -12.94
C GLY A 254 -6.58 -3.22 -12.68
N THR A 255 -7.21 -3.51 -11.55
CA THR A 255 -7.40 -4.88 -11.07
C THR A 255 -8.84 -5.22 -10.71
N GLN A 256 -9.50 -4.36 -9.92
CA GLN A 256 -10.82 -4.66 -9.36
C GLN A 256 -11.97 -4.28 -10.29
N PHE A 257 -11.89 -3.12 -10.95
CA PHE A 257 -12.88 -2.53 -11.85
C PHE A 257 -14.22 -2.16 -11.22
N PHE A 258 -14.48 -2.50 -9.99
CA PHE A 258 -15.65 -2.16 -9.20
C PHE A 258 -15.32 -2.19 -7.71
N LEU A 259 -16.09 -1.48 -6.89
CA LEU A 259 -15.98 -1.56 -5.43
C LEU A 259 -16.88 -2.68 -4.91
N ILE A 260 -16.33 -3.44 -3.97
CA ILE A 260 -17.06 -4.37 -3.12
C ILE A 260 -16.82 -3.99 -1.66
N ASN A 261 -17.75 -4.32 -0.78
CA ASN A 261 -17.54 -4.05 0.64
C ASN A 261 -16.35 -4.87 1.18
N GLY A 262 -15.45 -4.21 1.91
CA GLY A 262 -14.29 -4.86 2.53
C GLY A 262 -13.13 -5.20 1.57
N TYR A 263 -13.12 -4.72 0.32
CA TYR A 263 -12.09 -5.06 -0.67
C TYR A 263 -10.66 -4.64 -0.29
N ALA A 264 -10.52 -3.58 0.49
CA ALA A 264 -9.22 -3.01 0.87
C ALA A 264 -8.74 -3.47 2.26
N ALA A 265 -9.40 -4.47 2.87
CA ALA A 265 -9.12 -4.90 4.24
C ALA A 265 -7.65 -5.32 4.42
N GLY A 266 -6.92 -4.54 5.23
CA GLY A 266 -5.56 -4.82 5.65
C GLY A 266 -4.44 -4.22 4.79
N TYR A 267 -4.70 -3.68 3.60
CA TYR A 267 -3.62 -3.13 2.76
C TYR A 267 -2.83 -2.00 3.44
N GLY A 268 -3.50 -1.15 4.23
CA GLY A 268 -2.85 -0.08 4.97
C GLY A 268 -1.89 -0.57 6.04
N PHE A 269 -2.31 -1.54 6.85
CA PHE A 269 -1.47 -2.13 7.90
C PHE A 269 -0.34 -2.98 7.33
N ASP A 270 -0.62 -3.75 6.28
CA ASP A 270 0.43 -4.48 5.56
C ASP A 270 1.50 -3.52 5.03
N GLY A 271 1.09 -2.39 4.44
CA GLY A 271 2.01 -1.37 3.96
C GLY A 271 2.93 -0.82 5.04
N VAL A 272 2.42 -0.61 6.27
CA VAL A 272 3.25 -0.23 7.42
C VAL A 272 4.31 -1.29 7.70
N SER A 273 3.92 -2.57 7.70
CA SER A 273 4.86 -3.67 7.90
C SER A 273 5.94 -3.71 6.81
N MET A 274 5.55 -3.50 5.53
CA MET A 274 6.50 -3.41 4.42
C MET A 274 7.49 -2.26 4.58
N ALA A 275 7.02 -1.08 5.01
CA ALA A 275 7.85 0.09 5.24
C ALA A 275 8.87 -0.15 6.38
N LEU A 276 8.45 -0.77 7.47
CA LEU A 276 9.31 -1.07 8.62
C LEU A 276 10.36 -2.12 8.28
N ILE A 277 9.98 -3.22 7.62
CA ILE A 277 10.93 -4.25 7.14
C ILE A 277 11.91 -3.63 6.13
N GLY A 278 11.44 -2.75 5.25
CA GLY A 278 12.26 -1.99 4.31
C GLY A 278 13.07 -0.85 4.96
N GLN A 279 13.08 -0.75 6.32
CA GLN A 279 13.82 0.27 7.09
C GLN A 279 13.49 1.71 6.64
N LEU A 280 12.26 1.94 6.27
CA LEU A 280 11.77 3.23 5.76
C LEU A 280 12.57 3.73 4.55
N HIS A 281 13.11 2.83 3.73
CA HIS A 281 13.78 3.17 2.50
C HIS A 281 12.87 2.83 1.31
N PRO A 282 12.48 3.80 0.45
CA PRO A 282 11.45 3.57 -0.57
C PRO A 282 11.72 2.38 -1.49
N ILE A 283 12.95 2.25 -1.98
CA ILE A 283 13.32 1.12 -2.86
C ILE A 283 13.23 -0.22 -2.11
N ALA A 284 13.74 -0.28 -0.87
CA ALA A 284 13.64 -1.50 -0.07
C ALA A 284 12.17 -1.84 0.26
N THR A 285 11.34 -0.85 0.57
CA THR A 285 9.90 -1.02 0.80
C THR A 285 9.21 -1.62 -0.43
N MET A 286 9.54 -1.16 -1.64
CA MET A 286 8.99 -1.74 -2.88
C MET A 286 9.40 -3.20 -3.06
N LEU A 287 10.68 -3.54 -2.82
CA LEU A 287 11.17 -4.92 -2.92
C LEU A 287 10.49 -5.84 -1.89
N VAL A 288 10.34 -5.37 -0.65
CA VAL A 288 9.63 -6.10 0.40
C VAL A 288 8.15 -6.30 0.03
N ALA A 289 7.48 -5.30 -0.53
CA ALA A 289 6.09 -5.41 -0.98
C ALA A 289 5.93 -6.47 -2.09
N ILE A 290 6.86 -6.52 -3.05
CA ILE A 290 6.86 -7.55 -4.09
C ILE A 290 7.08 -8.94 -3.48
N PHE A 291 8.01 -9.06 -2.54
CA PHE A 291 8.28 -10.32 -1.84
C PHE A 291 7.05 -10.81 -1.05
N PHE A 292 6.38 -9.93 -0.33
CA PHE A 292 5.15 -10.27 0.40
C PHE A 292 4.00 -10.67 -0.53
N ALA A 293 3.84 -9.99 -1.65
CA ALA A 293 2.88 -10.38 -2.67
C ALA A 293 3.18 -11.78 -3.24
N ALA A 294 4.46 -12.10 -3.46
CA ALA A 294 4.90 -13.43 -3.89
C ALA A 294 4.53 -14.50 -2.86
N LEU A 295 4.75 -14.23 -1.56
CA LEU A 295 4.34 -15.13 -0.48
C LEU A 295 2.82 -15.34 -0.47
N ARG A 296 2.01 -14.28 -0.60
CA ARG A 296 0.55 -14.38 -0.64
C ARG A 296 0.04 -15.17 -1.84
N VAL A 297 0.59 -14.93 -3.02
CA VAL A 297 0.20 -15.68 -4.23
C VAL A 297 0.67 -17.13 -4.16
N GLY A 298 1.90 -17.36 -3.66
CA GLY A 298 2.45 -18.70 -3.49
C GLY A 298 1.71 -19.53 -2.43
N SER A 299 1.25 -18.88 -1.35
CA SER A 299 0.56 -19.56 -0.26
C SER A 299 -0.75 -20.23 -0.68
N THR A 300 -1.48 -19.67 -1.64
CA THR A 300 -2.70 -20.30 -2.17
C THR A 300 -2.40 -21.61 -2.89
N THR A 301 -1.30 -21.68 -3.64
CA THR A 301 -0.85 -22.90 -4.31
C THR A 301 -0.30 -23.91 -3.31
N MET A 302 0.44 -23.43 -2.29
CA MET A 302 0.94 -24.25 -1.20
C MET A 302 -0.22 -24.92 -0.43
N GLN A 303 -1.25 -24.16 -0.08
CA GLN A 303 -2.44 -24.66 0.59
C GLN A 303 -3.15 -25.74 -0.22
N ALA A 304 -3.30 -25.55 -1.53
CA ALA A 304 -3.90 -26.54 -2.41
C ALA A 304 -3.06 -27.82 -2.51
N ALA A 305 -1.73 -27.72 -2.44
CA ALA A 305 -0.82 -28.87 -2.56
C ALA A 305 -0.66 -29.66 -1.25
N THR A 306 -0.78 -29.03 -0.09
CA THR A 306 -0.52 -29.65 1.22
C THR A 306 -1.76 -29.86 2.07
N GLY A 307 -2.91 -29.28 1.72
CA GLY A 307 -4.11 -29.29 2.53
C GLY A 307 -4.00 -28.48 3.84
N VAL A 308 -2.84 -27.89 4.13
CA VAL A 308 -2.62 -27.06 5.31
C VAL A 308 -3.16 -25.67 5.04
N LEU A 309 -4.10 -25.22 5.86
CA LEU A 309 -4.55 -23.83 5.85
C LEU A 309 -3.33 -22.89 5.98
N SER A 310 -3.25 -21.91 5.09
CA SER A 310 -2.10 -21.00 5.11
C SER A 310 -2.11 -20.21 6.41
N LEU A 311 -1.27 -20.57 7.36
CA LEU A 311 -1.01 -19.85 8.60
C LEU A 311 -0.42 -18.45 8.40
N ILE A 312 -0.23 -18.05 7.14
CA ILE A 312 0.27 -16.70 6.74
C ILE A 312 -0.80 -15.61 7.00
N HIS A 313 -2.02 -16.00 7.32
CA HIS A 313 -3.11 -15.06 7.66
C HIS A 313 -3.33 -14.86 9.17
N ILE A 314 -2.45 -15.39 10.01
CA ILE A 314 -2.47 -15.16 11.46
C ILE A 314 -1.46 -14.08 11.83
#